data_b229120bc075027cdd4a6135c6398fb7
#
_entry.id   b229120bc075027cdd4a6135c6398fb7
#
_cell.length_a   1.000
_cell.length_b   1.000
_cell.length_c   1.000
_cell.angle_alpha   90.00
_cell.angle_beta   90.00
_cell.angle_gamma   90.00
#
_symmetry.space_group_name_H-M   'P 1'
#
loop_
_entity.id
_entity.type
_entity.pdbx_description
1 polymer ?
#
loop_
_entity_poly.entity_id
_entity_poly.type
_entity_poly.pdbx_seq_one_letter_code
_entity_poly.pdbx_strand_id
1 'polypeptide(L)'
;YGSQGEAGQASAVTALQLAIDVFLRLFAPVIPFATEEVWSWTHAGTSVHRAPWPTVAELGVDAQHGGLLPLVSEALIGIRRAKTDAKASQKTPVTRAVIAGPALLEHAAADLAAVGRIASLSFTPADEVAVVEIELGELPEA
;
A
#
# COMPACT_ATOMS: atom_id res chain seq x y z
N TYR A 1 -2.02 -10.38 -7.10
CA TYR A 1 -0.61 -10.74 -7.10
C TYR A 1 -0.27 -11.25 -8.51
N GLY A 2 0.77 -10.79 -9.14
CA GLY A 2 1.20 -11.21 -10.48
C GLY A 2 0.93 -10.21 -11.61
N SER A 3 0.12 -9.19 -11.41
CA SER A 3 -0.09 -8.11 -12.39
C SER A 3 1.19 -7.28 -12.68
N GLN A 4 2.16 -7.34 -11.78
CA GLN A 4 3.46 -6.63 -11.88
C GLN A 4 4.60 -7.56 -12.34
N GLY A 5 4.27 -8.75 -12.84
CA GLY A 5 5.25 -9.76 -13.26
C GLY A 5 5.98 -10.46 -12.10
N GLU A 6 6.93 -11.34 -12.47
CA GLU A 6 7.66 -12.18 -11.49
C GLU A 6 8.49 -11.35 -10.49
N ALA A 7 9.13 -10.27 -10.96
CA ALA A 7 9.93 -9.40 -10.09
C ALA A 7 9.08 -8.68 -9.03
N GLY A 8 7.90 -8.18 -9.44
CA GLY A 8 6.95 -7.55 -8.51
C GLY A 8 6.38 -8.55 -7.51
N GLN A 9 6.11 -9.78 -7.95
CA GLN A 9 5.68 -10.85 -7.07
C GLN A 9 6.77 -11.22 -6.05
N ALA A 10 8.01 -11.39 -6.48
CA ALA A 10 9.13 -11.71 -5.60
C ALA A 10 9.37 -10.59 -4.56
N SER A 11 9.31 -9.33 -4.98
CA SER A 11 9.41 -8.19 -4.08
C SER A 11 8.31 -8.18 -3.00
N ALA A 12 7.05 -8.41 -3.40
CA ALA A 12 5.94 -8.47 -2.46
C ALA A 12 6.07 -9.63 -1.47
N VAL A 13 6.49 -10.82 -1.94
CA VAL A 13 6.72 -11.99 -1.06
C VAL A 13 7.83 -11.70 -0.06
N THR A 14 8.94 -11.12 -0.50
CA THR A 14 10.05 -10.75 0.39
C THR A 14 9.61 -9.74 1.46
N ALA A 15 8.87 -8.72 1.07
CA ALA A 15 8.34 -7.72 2.00
C ALA A 15 7.39 -8.35 3.04
N LEU A 16 6.52 -9.27 2.61
CA LEU A 16 5.61 -9.99 3.52
C LEU A 16 6.37 -10.92 4.48
N GLN A 17 7.40 -11.61 4.00
CA GLN A 17 8.24 -12.47 4.85
C GLN A 17 8.97 -11.66 5.91
N LEU A 18 9.54 -10.52 5.53
CA LEU A 18 10.19 -9.61 6.48
C LEU A 18 9.20 -9.06 7.49
N ALA A 19 8.02 -8.64 7.03
CA ALA A 19 6.98 -8.11 7.90
C ALA A 19 6.50 -9.14 8.93
N ILE A 20 6.24 -10.38 8.51
CA ILE A 20 5.79 -11.42 9.44
C ILE A 20 6.87 -11.75 10.47
N ASP A 21 8.14 -11.83 10.07
CA ASP A 21 9.27 -12.08 10.95
C ASP A 21 9.39 -11.00 12.04
N VAL A 22 9.26 -9.75 11.65
CA VAL A 22 9.27 -8.60 12.58
C VAL A 22 8.06 -8.64 13.51
N PHE A 23 6.85 -8.87 12.98
CA PHE A 23 5.64 -8.89 13.78
C PHE A 23 5.61 -10.04 14.79
N LEU A 24 6.10 -11.23 14.43
CA LEU A 24 6.18 -12.34 15.35
C LEU A 24 7.04 -11.99 16.57
N ARG A 25 8.19 -11.34 16.38
CA ARG A 25 9.06 -10.89 17.47
C ARG A 25 8.43 -9.77 18.31
N LEU A 26 7.74 -8.80 17.67
CA LEU A 26 7.07 -7.71 18.37
C LEU A 26 5.89 -8.19 19.20
N PHE A 27 5.12 -9.14 18.70
CA PHE A 27 3.91 -9.64 19.37
C PHE A 27 4.17 -10.83 20.31
N ALA A 28 5.36 -11.41 20.29
CA ALA A 28 5.71 -12.53 21.17
C ALA A 28 5.38 -12.31 22.65
N PRO A 29 5.59 -11.13 23.26
CA PRO A 29 5.21 -10.89 24.64
C PRO A 29 3.69 -10.83 24.89
N VAL A 30 2.88 -10.57 23.86
CA VAL A 30 1.44 -10.36 23.98
C VAL A 30 0.66 -11.62 23.66
N ILE A 31 1.06 -12.33 22.60
CA ILE A 31 0.42 -13.57 22.12
C ILE A 31 1.43 -14.70 21.95
N PRO A 32 2.07 -15.16 23.06
CA PRO A 32 3.24 -16.01 23.04
C PRO A 32 3.05 -17.34 22.28
N PHE A 33 1.93 -18.00 22.46
CA PHE A 33 1.69 -19.30 21.84
C PHE A 33 1.49 -19.20 20.32
N ALA A 34 0.72 -18.20 19.87
CA ALA A 34 0.47 -18.02 18.44
C ALA A 34 1.74 -17.61 17.69
N THR A 35 2.56 -16.73 18.28
CA THR A 35 3.83 -16.29 17.67
C THR A 35 4.84 -17.40 17.62
N GLU A 36 4.94 -18.25 18.67
CA GLU A 36 5.84 -19.41 18.69
C GLU A 36 5.41 -20.44 17.65
N GLU A 37 4.13 -20.74 17.54
CA GLU A 37 3.60 -21.66 16.54
C GLU A 37 3.97 -21.23 15.12
N VAL A 38 3.66 -19.97 14.74
CA VAL A 38 3.94 -19.46 13.41
C VAL A 38 5.44 -19.35 13.16
N TRP A 39 6.24 -18.96 14.16
CA TRP A 39 7.71 -18.93 14.09
C TRP A 39 8.29 -20.29 13.73
N SER A 40 7.75 -21.35 14.31
CA SER A 40 8.23 -22.73 14.09
C SER A 40 8.10 -23.20 12.63
N TRP A 41 7.20 -22.60 11.85
CA TRP A 41 6.99 -22.98 10.44
C TRP A 41 8.16 -22.61 9.54
N THR A 42 8.91 -21.56 9.88
CA THR A 42 10.02 -21.04 9.08
C THR A 42 11.36 -21.11 9.80
N HIS A 43 11.37 -21.24 11.13
CA HIS A 43 12.55 -21.20 11.99
C HIS A 43 12.69 -22.46 12.83
N ALA A 44 12.75 -23.62 12.16
CA ALA A 44 12.83 -24.92 12.84
C ALA A 44 13.97 -24.98 13.88
N GLY A 45 13.67 -25.48 15.07
CA GLY A 45 14.62 -25.67 16.16
C GLY A 45 15.01 -24.40 16.92
N THR A 46 14.35 -23.27 16.64
CA THR A 46 14.53 -22.01 17.38
C THR A 46 13.21 -21.55 17.98
N SER A 47 13.26 -20.57 18.87
CA SER A 47 12.08 -20.00 19.53
C SER A 47 12.05 -18.49 19.32
N VAL A 48 10.87 -17.92 19.01
CA VAL A 48 10.67 -16.48 18.88
C VAL A 48 11.02 -15.74 20.18
N HIS A 49 10.80 -16.38 21.33
CA HIS A 49 11.09 -15.80 22.65
C HIS A 49 12.59 -15.70 22.97
N ARG A 50 13.44 -16.33 22.16
CA ARG A 50 14.89 -16.25 22.24
C ARG A 50 15.50 -15.44 21.10
N ALA A 51 14.70 -15.03 20.14
CA ALA A 51 15.15 -14.20 19.03
C ALA A 51 15.47 -12.78 19.51
N PRO A 52 16.45 -12.10 18.90
CA PRO A 52 16.72 -10.71 19.23
C PRO A 52 15.53 -9.82 18.87
N TRP A 53 15.37 -8.72 19.61
CA TRP A 53 14.35 -7.73 19.29
C TRP A 53 14.60 -7.13 17.90
N PRO A 54 13.57 -6.91 17.07
CA PRO A 54 13.76 -6.38 15.72
C PRO A 54 14.33 -4.96 15.76
N THR A 55 15.19 -4.66 14.80
CA THR A 55 15.83 -3.36 14.65
C THR A 55 15.45 -2.69 13.34
N VAL A 56 15.50 -1.37 13.28
CA VAL A 56 15.22 -0.62 12.03
C VAL A 56 16.20 -1.00 10.92
N ALA A 57 17.45 -1.31 11.28
CA ALA A 57 18.49 -1.71 10.32
C ALA A 57 18.13 -2.99 9.54
N GLU A 58 17.43 -3.94 10.19
CA GLU A 58 17.01 -5.19 9.55
C GLU A 58 15.99 -4.96 8.44
N LEU A 59 15.22 -3.86 8.50
CA LEU A 59 14.19 -3.58 7.51
C LEU A 59 14.79 -3.20 6.15
N GLY A 60 16.03 -2.70 6.12
CA GLY A 60 16.68 -2.25 4.89
C GLY A 60 15.90 -1.17 4.14
N VAL A 61 14.96 -0.50 4.83
CA VAL A 61 14.12 0.53 4.23
C VAL A 61 14.79 1.89 4.26
N ASP A 62 14.71 2.59 3.15
CA ASP A 62 15.08 3.99 3.09
C ASP A 62 13.90 4.84 3.54
N ALA A 63 14.14 5.74 4.50
CA ALA A 63 13.12 6.64 5.03
C ALA A 63 12.66 7.73 4.05
N GLN A 64 13.21 7.76 2.83
CA GLN A 64 12.90 8.78 1.81
C GLN A 64 11.39 8.89 1.49
N HIS A 65 10.65 7.80 1.66
CA HIS A 65 9.21 7.76 1.37
C HIS A 65 8.32 7.83 2.63
N GLY A 66 8.87 8.19 3.78
CA GLY A 66 8.12 8.21 5.06
C GLY A 66 6.87 9.10 5.07
N GLY A 67 6.83 10.14 4.21
CA GLY A 67 5.66 11.02 4.03
C GLY A 67 4.67 10.56 2.94
N LEU A 68 4.95 9.49 2.20
CA LEU A 68 4.14 9.09 1.05
C LEU A 68 2.74 8.58 1.44
N LEU A 69 2.64 7.76 2.47
CA LEU A 69 1.38 7.13 2.86
C LEU A 69 0.26 8.12 3.22
N PRO A 70 0.50 9.18 4.00
CA PRO A 70 -0.49 10.24 4.21
C PRO A 70 -0.97 10.88 2.90
N LEU A 71 -0.07 11.24 1.99
CA LEU A 71 -0.41 11.85 0.69
C LEU A 71 -1.28 10.92 -0.17
N VAL A 72 -0.92 9.63 -0.22
CA VAL A 72 -1.73 8.60 -0.91
C VAL A 72 -3.11 8.48 -0.29
N SER A 73 -3.20 8.50 1.03
CA SER A 73 -4.47 8.44 1.76
C SER A 73 -5.38 9.62 1.40
N GLU A 74 -4.85 10.84 1.37
CA GLU A 74 -5.59 12.04 0.97
C GLU A 74 -6.07 11.96 -0.48
N ALA A 75 -5.21 11.53 -1.40
CA ALA A 75 -5.58 11.34 -2.81
C ALA A 75 -6.72 10.34 -2.96
N LEU A 76 -6.66 9.19 -2.27
CA LEU A 76 -7.71 8.19 -2.29
C LEU A 76 -9.03 8.68 -1.68
N ILE A 77 -8.97 9.47 -0.60
CA ILE A 77 -10.14 10.12 -0.01
C ILE A 77 -10.78 11.06 -1.03
N GLY A 78 -9.99 11.88 -1.72
CA GLY A 78 -10.44 12.77 -2.78
C GLY A 78 -11.15 12.03 -3.92
N ILE A 79 -10.56 10.94 -4.43
CA ILE A 79 -11.15 10.10 -5.47
C ILE A 79 -12.48 9.48 -5.01
N ARG A 80 -12.53 8.94 -3.80
CA ARG A 80 -13.74 8.35 -3.23
C ARG A 80 -14.85 9.39 -3.05
N ARG A 81 -14.48 10.58 -2.59
CA ARG A 81 -15.42 11.71 -2.44
C ARG A 81 -15.99 12.11 -3.78
N ALA A 82 -15.16 12.29 -4.81
CA ALA A 82 -15.63 12.65 -6.15
C ALA A 82 -16.60 11.60 -6.72
N LYS A 83 -16.35 10.29 -6.53
CA LYS A 83 -17.31 9.24 -6.91
C LYS A 83 -18.63 9.36 -6.12
N THR A 84 -18.57 9.67 -4.83
CA THR A 84 -19.76 9.84 -3.99
C THR A 84 -20.58 11.05 -4.42
N ASP A 85 -19.93 12.18 -4.69
CA ASP A 85 -20.57 13.42 -5.11
C ASP A 85 -21.28 13.25 -6.49
N ALA A 86 -20.67 12.44 -7.37
CA ALA A 86 -21.26 12.02 -8.64
C ALA A 86 -22.34 10.91 -8.49
N LYS A 87 -22.66 10.48 -7.25
CA LYS A 87 -23.60 9.38 -6.97
C LYS A 87 -23.20 8.05 -7.67
N ALA A 88 -21.93 7.89 -7.97
CA ALA A 88 -21.38 6.71 -8.61
C ALA A 88 -20.95 5.65 -7.57
N SER A 89 -20.98 4.39 -7.98
CA SER A 89 -20.43 3.29 -7.18
C SER A 89 -18.93 3.46 -6.98
N GLN A 90 -18.40 3.05 -5.83
CA GLN A 90 -16.94 2.99 -5.63
C GLN A 90 -16.25 2.03 -6.62
N LYS A 91 -17.01 1.11 -7.22
CA LYS A 91 -16.54 0.20 -8.27
C LYS A 91 -16.46 0.85 -9.65
N THR A 92 -17.09 2.01 -9.86
CA THR A 92 -17.06 2.73 -11.12
C THR A 92 -15.63 3.01 -11.56
N PRO A 93 -15.22 2.62 -12.78
CA PRO A 93 -13.91 2.95 -13.29
C PRO A 93 -13.77 4.46 -13.49
N VAL A 94 -12.53 4.93 -13.44
CA VAL A 94 -12.16 6.31 -13.75
C VAL A 94 -11.38 6.29 -15.05
N THR A 95 -11.89 6.95 -16.08
CA THR A 95 -11.21 7.03 -17.37
C THR A 95 -10.00 7.94 -17.30
N ARG A 96 -10.14 9.06 -16.58
CA ARG A 96 -9.06 10.03 -16.38
C ARG A 96 -9.15 10.66 -15.00
N ALA A 97 -8.01 10.88 -14.39
CA ALA A 97 -7.88 11.70 -13.18
C ALA A 97 -6.63 12.58 -13.22
N VAL A 98 -6.75 13.79 -12.71
CA VAL A 98 -5.64 14.72 -12.47
C VAL A 98 -5.59 14.99 -10.97
N ILE A 99 -4.46 14.69 -10.36
CA ILE A 99 -4.24 14.90 -8.93
C ILE A 99 -3.14 15.95 -8.75
N ALA A 100 -3.46 17.02 -8.05
CA ALA A 100 -2.49 17.98 -7.58
C ALA A 100 -1.82 17.47 -6.30
N GLY A 101 -0.53 17.72 -6.14
CA GLY A 101 0.18 17.35 -4.92
C GLY A 101 1.70 17.44 -5.04
N PRO A 102 2.41 17.16 -3.94
CA PRO A 102 3.87 17.08 -3.93
C PRO A 102 4.39 15.99 -4.88
N ALA A 103 5.57 16.24 -5.48
CA ALA A 103 6.21 15.29 -6.43
C ALA A 103 6.39 13.88 -5.85
N LEU A 104 6.52 13.75 -4.53
CA LEU A 104 6.61 12.47 -3.83
C LEU A 104 5.41 11.55 -4.15
N LEU A 105 4.22 12.11 -4.41
CA LEU A 105 3.01 11.35 -4.72
C LEU A 105 3.11 10.54 -6.03
N GLU A 106 3.95 10.97 -6.97
CA GLU A 106 4.17 10.27 -8.24
C GLU A 106 4.73 8.85 -8.04
N HIS A 107 5.47 8.62 -6.95
CA HIS A 107 5.98 7.28 -6.63
C HIS A 107 4.87 6.25 -6.34
N ALA A 108 3.67 6.71 -6.00
CA ALA A 108 2.51 5.86 -5.77
C ALA A 108 1.54 5.82 -6.98
N ALA A 109 1.95 6.32 -8.15
CA ALA A 109 1.06 6.41 -9.31
C ALA A 109 0.39 5.08 -9.68
N ALA A 110 1.16 3.99 -9.69
CA ALA A 110 0.65 2.66 -10.02
C ALA A 110 -0.37 2.16 -9.00
N ASP A 111 -0.11 2.38 -7.71
CA ASP A 111 -1.00 1.96 -6.62
C ASP A 111 -2.29 2.79 -6.62
N LEU A 112 -2.18 4.11 -6.81
CA LEU A 112 -3.33 5.01 -6.93
C LEU A 112 -4.20 4.64 -8.13
N ALA A 113 -3.58 4.36 -9.28
CA ALA A 113 -4.29 3.93 -10.48
C ALA A 113 -5.02 2.59 -10.25
N ALA A 114 -4.36 1.61 -9.64
CA ALA A 114 -4.93 0.30 -9.35
C ALA A 114 -6.11 0.39 -8.36
N VAL A 115 -5.91 1.05 -7.20
CA VAL A 115 -6.93 1.17 -6.15
C VAL A 115 -8.09 2.08 -6.58
N GLY A 116 -7.78 3.18 -7.26
CA GLY A 116 -8.76 4.13 -7.80
C GLY A 116 -9.52 3.62 -9.03
N ARG A 117 -9.03 2.52 -9.66
CA ARG A 117 -9.47 2.02 -10.97
C ARG A 117 -9.38 3.09 -12.05
N ILE A 118 -8.21 3.75 -12.12
CA ILE A 118 -7.96 4.87 -13.01
C ILE A 118 -7.19 4.38 -14.22
N ALA A 119 -7.72 4.62 -15.41
CA ALA A 119 -7.08 4.23 -16.66
C ALA A 119 -5.96 5.21 -17.06
N SER A 120 -6.18 6.51 -16.84
CA SER A 120 -5.19 7.56 -17.12
C SER A 120 -5.07 8.47 -15.91
N LEU A 121 -3.91 8.44 -15.27
CA LEU A 121 -3.58 9.27 -14.09
C LEU A 121 -2.45 10.24 -14.45
N SER A 122 -2.64 11.51 -14.12
CA SER A 122 -1.60 12.53 -14.24
C SER A 122 -1.54 13.37 -12.96
N PHE A 123 -0.36 13.97 -12.74
CA PHE A 123 -0.11 14.80 -11.57
C PHE A 123 0.20 16.24 -11.97
N THR A 124 -0.18 17.18 -11.11
CA THR A 124 0.21 18.58 -11.21
C THR A 124 0.89 19.00 -9.92
N PRO A 125 2.01 19.73 -9.99
CA PRO A 125 2.73 20.15 -8.79
C PRO A 125 1.87 21.07 -7.90
N ALA A 126 1.76 20.72 -6.61
CA ALA A 126 1.11 21.54 -5.58
C ALA A 126 1.65 21.16 -4.20
N ASP A 127 1.45 22.03 -3.21
CA ASP A 127 1.84 21.75 -1.82
C ASP A 127 0.81 20.85 -1.12
N GLU A 128 -0.46 20.96 -1.50
CA GLU A 128 -1.58 20.19 -0.94
C GLU A 128 -2.13 19.19 -1.95
N VAL A 129 -2.60 18.04 -1.45
CA VAL A 129 -3.20 16.99 -2.29
C VAL A 129 -4.65 17.35 -2.59
N ALA A 130 -4.99 17.41 -3.88
CA ALA A 130 -6.35 17.60 -4.34
C ALA A 130 -6.64 16.86 -5.66
N VAL A 131 -7.85 16.33 -5.81
CA VAL A 131 -8.34 15.83 -7.11
C VAL A 131 -8.85 17.03 -7.88
N VAL A 132 -8.14 17.41 -8.93
CA VAL A 132 -8.43 18.60 -9.76
C VAL A 132 -9.47 18.27 -10.82
N GLU A 133 -9.34 17.09 -11.42
CA GLU A 133 -10.21 16.62 -12.50
C GLU A 133 -10.43 15.12 -12.32
N ILE A 134 -11.67 14.67 -12.53
CA ILE A 134 -12.00 13.24 -12.55
C ILE A 134 -13.11 12.98 -13.56
N GLU A 135 -12.89 12.06 -14.47
CA GLU A 135 -13.86 11.56 -15.43
C GLU A 135 -14.21 10.12 -15.08
N LEU A 136 -15.49 9.86 -14.85
CA LEU A 136 -15.97 8.51 -14.53
C LEU A 136 -16.37 7.78 -15.81
N GLY A 137 -16.01 6.52 -15.89
CA GLY A 137 -16.46 5.61 -16.95
C GLY A 137 -17.78 4.94 -16.59
N GLU A 138 -18.30 4.17 -17.52
CA GLU A 138 -19.48 3.36 -17.30
C GLU A 138 -19.10 2.07 -16.54
N LEU A 139 -20.00 1.62 -15.65
CA LEU A 139 -19.85 0.30 -15.04
C LEU A 139 -20.04 -0.74 -16.13
N PRO A 140 -19.13 -1.76 -16.26
CA PRO A 140 -19.40 -2.87 -17.14
C PRO A 140 -20.71 -3.54 -16.74
N GLU A 141 -21.58 -3.78 -17.71
CA GLU A 141 -22.80 -4.54 -17.50
C GLU A 141 -22.45 -5.92 -16.93
N ALA A 142 -23.19 -6.36 -15.92
CA ALA A 142 -22.96 -7.61 -15.20
C ALA A 142 -23.43 -8.82 -16.03
#